data_d7311953147ff951a3496433c55ed615
#
_entry.id   d7311953147ff951a3496433c55ed615
#
_cell.length_a   1.000
_cell.length_b   1.000
_cell.length_c   1.000
_cell.angle_alpha   90.00
_cell.angle_beta   90.00
_cell.angle_gamma   90.00
#
_symmetry.space_group_name_H-M   'P 1'
#
loop_
_entity.id
_entity.type
_entity.pdbx_description
1 polymer ?
#
loop_
_entity_poly.entity_id
_entity_poly.type
_entity_poly.pdbx_seq_one_letter_code
_entity_poly.pdbx_strand_id
1 'polypeptide(L)'
;PKEHLGLPNKKDVKYGLVDYNIASHAYDISKGHNFAVERDNELSKARFEFRWLDQFNLSLDPYKAKEFHDETLPQDSAKSAHFCSMCGPNFCSMKITQDIRDYASKHNIKDIKIAVEKGMKEKSDQFAASGNKIYIKK
;
A
#
# COMPACT_ATOMS: atom_id res chain seq x y z
N PRO A 1 8.86 19.92 -17.47
CA PRO A 1 8.46 19.99 -18.89
C PRO A 1 9.56 20.60 -19.75
N LYS A 2 9.58 20.20 -21.03
CA LYS A 2 10.63 20.56 -21.98
C LYS A 2 10.39 21.91 -22.65
N GLU A 3 9.43 22.63 -22.20
CA GLU A 3 9.00 23.92 -22.75
C GLU A 3 10.16 24.92 -22.77
N HIS A 4 10.32 25.63 -23.89
CA HIS A 4 11.43 26.55 -24.18
C HIS A 4 12.85 25.94 -24.21
N LEU A 5 13.01 24.63 -23.95
CA LEU A 5 14.29 23.92 -23.97
C LEU A 5 14.45 23.02 -25.21
N GLY A 6 13.38 22.79 -25.97
CA GLY A 6 13.37 21.97 -27.18
C GLY A 6 11.95 21.61 -27.61
N LEU A 7 11.82 20.84 -28.70
CA LEU A 7 10.53 20.38 -29.19
C LEU A 7 10.03 19.21 -28.30
N PRO A 8 8.88 19.36 -27.64
CA PRO A 8 8.30 18.30 -26.82
C PRO A 8 7.67 17.20 -27.69
N ASN A 9 7.87 15.95 -27.33
CA ASN A 9 7.12 14.82 -27.83
C ASN A 9 5.90 14.53 -26.94
N LYS A 10 5.06 13.55 -27.31
CA LYS A 10 3.88 13.16 -26.53
C LYS A 10 4.19 12.80 -25.09
N LYS A 11 5.34 12.17 -24.84
CA LYS A 11 5.77 11.75 -23.52
C LYS A 11 6.16 12.94 -22.65
N ASP A 12 6.86 13.92 -23.24
CA ASP A 12 7.21 15.18 -22.57
C ASP A 12 5.94 15.96 -22.19
N VAL A 13 4.93 16.03 -23.08
CA VAL A 13 3.64 16.66 -22.79
C VAL A 13 2.89 15.94 -21.66
N LYS A 14 2.85 14.60 -21.70
CA LYS A 14 2.23 13.81 -20.64
C LYS A 14 2.88 14.10 -19.28
N TYR A 15 4.19 14.08 -19.20
CA TYR A 15 4.89 14.37 -17.95
C TYR A 15 4.62 15.78 -17.45
N GLY A 16 4.60 16.78 -18.35
CA GLY A 16 4.23 18.13 -17.97
C GLY A 16 2.83 18.22 -17.37
N LEU A 17 1.85 17.51 -17.95
CA LEU A 17 0.49 17.45 -17.40
C LEU A 17 0.45 16.78 -16.03
N VAL A 18 1.22 15.71 -15.83
CA VAL A 18 1.32 15.05 -14.51
C VAL A 18 1.93 15.99 -13.47
N ASP A 19 2.99 16.71 -13.83
CA ASP A 19 3.64 17.68 -12.94
C ASP A 19 2.67 18.79 -12.52
N TYR A 20 1.87 19.32 -13.46
CA TYR A 20 0.83 20.30 -13.15
C TYR A 20 -0.29 19.72 -12.28
N ASN A 21 -0.69 18.47 -12.51
CA ASN A 21 -1.66 17.79 -11.65
C ASN A 21 -1.15 17.63 -10.21
N ILE A 22 0.11 17.31 -10.04
CA ILE A 22 0.75 17.23 -8.71
C ILE A 22 0.72 18.61 -8.03
N ALA A 23 1.12 19.66 -8.73
CA ALA A 23 1.14 21.02 -8.20
C ALA A 23 -0.28 21.50 -7.85
N SER A 24 -1.26 21.26 -8.72
CA SER A 24 -2.68 21.59 -8.48
C SER A 24 -3.23 20.85 -7.27
N HIS A 25 -2.95 19.55 -7.16
CA HIS A 25 -3.40 18.74 -6.02
C HIS A 25 -2.78 19.24 -4.70
N ALA A 26 -1.48 19.55 -4.69
CA ALA A 26 -0.82 20.13 -3.52
C ALA A 26 -1.44 21.48 -3.13
N TYR A 27 -1.79 22.32 -4.10
CA TYR A 27 -2.50 23.58 -3.86
C TYR A 27 -3.88 23.34 -3.25
N ASP A 28 -4.68 22.42 -3.79
CA ASP A 28 -6.01 22.09 -3.28
C ASP A 28 -5.96 21.59 -1.84
N ILE A 29 -4.99 20.74 -1.49
CA ILE A 29 -4.73 20.31 -0.11
C ILE A 29 -4.39 21.53 0.78
N SER A 30 -3.50 22.42 0.31
CA SER A 30 -3.10 23.61 1.09
C SER A 30 -4.25 24.58 1.38
N LYS A 31 -5.27 24.58 0.52
CA LYS A 31 -6.50 25.38 0.68
C LYS A 31 -7.58 24.66 1.49
N GLY A 32 -7.36 23.41 1.85
CA GLY A 32 -8.33 22.61 2.61
C GLY A 32 -9.55 22.18 1.80
N HIS A 33 -9.38 22.01 0.50
CA HIS A 33 -10.46 21.50 -0.35
C HIS A 33 -10.77 20.05 -0.01
N ASN A 34 -11.99 19.77 0.46
CA ASN A 34 -12.38 18.46 0.96
C ASN A 34 -12.18 17.35 -0.06
N PHE A 35 -12.50 17.58 -1.34
CA PHE A 35 -12.35 16.56 -2.38
C PHE A 35 -10.90 16.08 -2.53
N ALA A 36 -9.91 16.97 -2.35
CA ALA A 36 -8.51 16.62 -2.44
C ALA A 36 -8.07 15.74 -1.24
N VAL A 37 -8.53 16.11 -0.05
CA VAL A 37 -8.29 15.35 1.19
C VAL A 37 -8.98 13.99 1.13
N GLU A 38 -10.24 13.93 0.68
CA GLU A 38 -11.00 12.69 0.54
C GLU A 38 -10.32 11.73 -0.44
N ARG A 39 -9.84 12.24 -1.58
CA ARG A 39 -9.08 11.45 -2.55
C ARG A 39 -7.84 10.83 -1.94
N ASP A 40 -7.05 11.60 -1.18
CA ASP A 40 -5.84 11.11 -0.52
C ASP A 40 -6.15 10.08 0.57
N ASN A 41 -7.24 10.29 1.29
CA ASN A 41 -7.73 9.32 2.28
C ASN A 41 -8.13 8.00 1.62
N GLU A 42 -8.87 8.04 0.50
CA GLU A 42 -9.27 6.84 -0.23
C GLU A 42 -8.07 6.13 -0.86
N LEU A 43 -7.08 6.88 -1.40
CA LEU A 43 -5.82 6.31 -1.88
C LEU A 43 -5.05 5.62 -0.75
N SER A 44 -4.94 6.27 0.41
CA SER A 44 -4.26 5.72 1.59
C SER A 44 -4.95 4.45 2.09
N LYS A 45 -6.29 4.45 2.12
CA LYS A 45 -7.10 3.30 2.50
C LYS A 45 -6.94 2.15 1.51
N ALA A 46 -7.03 2.42 0.21
CA ALA A 46 -6.80 1.42 -0.83
C ALA A 46 -5.41 0.80 -0.74
N ARG A 47 -4.38 1.63 -0.48
CA ARG A 47 -3.00 1.18 -0.26
C ARG A 47 -2.87 0.30 0.98
N PHE A 48 -3.51 0.68 2.07
CA PHE A 48 -3.48 -0.06 3.33
C PHE A 48 -4.13 -1.45 3.20
N GLU A 49 -5.20 -1.53 2.40
CA GLU A 49 -5.97 -2.74 2.14
C GLU A 49 -5.44 -3.56 0.94
N PHE A 50 -4.34 -3.13 0.31
CA PHE A 50 -3.76 -3.75 -0.89
C PHE A 50 -4.74 -3.85 -2.07
N ARG A 51 -5.64 -2.88 -2.20
CA ARG A 51 -6.57 -2.77 -3.33
C ARG A 51 -5.87 -2.06 -4.50
N TRP A 52 -5.04 -2.83 -5.23
CA TRP A 52 -4.14 -2.30 -6.25
C TRP A 52 -4.83 -1.53 -7.37
N LEU A 53 -5.94 -2.04 -7.89
CA LEU A 53 -6.68 -1.36 -8.96
C LEU A 53 -7.22 -0.01 -8.52
N ASP A 54 -7.72 0.08 -7.28
CA ASP A 54 -8.20 1.34 -6.72
C ASP A 54 -7.04 2.32 -6.51
N GLN A 55 -5.86 1.83 -6.06
CA GLN A 55 -4.66 2.67 -5.96
C GLN A 55 -4.26 3.25 -7.31
N PHE A 56 -4.28 2.44 -8.38
CA PHE A 56 -3.94 2.93 -9.72
C PHE A 56 -4.93 3.97 -10.18
N ASN A 57 -6.24 3.73 -10.04
CA ASN A 57 -7.29 4.64 -10.48
C ASN A 57 -7.29 5.96 -9.70
N LEU A 58 -6.91 5.94 -8.42
CA LEU A 58 -6.80 7.13 -7.57
C LEU A 58 -5.46 7.86 -7.72
N SER A 59 -4.46 7.26 -8.37
CA SER A 59 -3.15 7.89 -8.56
C SER A 59 -3.21 9.04 -9.59
N LEU A 60 -2.22 9.94 -9.54
CA LEU A 60 -2.10 11.06 -10.49
C LEU A 60 -1.65 10.62 -11.88
N ASP A 61 -0.95 9.50 -11.98
CA ASP A 61 -0.63 8.79 -13.23
C ASP A 61 -0.91 7.29 -13.07
N PRO A 62 -2.14 6.83 -13.36
CA PRO A 62 -2.54 5.43 -13.22
C PRO A 62 -1.69 4.45 -14.02
N TYR A 63 -1.30 4.85 -15.22
CA TYR A 63 -0.50 4.01 -16.10
C TYR A 63 0.91 3.78 -15.55
N LYS A 64 1.53 4.85 -15.05
CA LYS A 64 2.88 4.77 -14.46
C LYS A 64 2.86 4.04 -13.12
N ALA A 65 1.83 4.25 -12.32
CA ALA A 65 1.64 3.53 -11.07
C ALA A 65 1.53 2.01 -11.30
N LYS A 66 0.75 1.60 -12.30
CA LYS A 66 0.63 0.19 -12.70
C LYS A 66 1.95 -0.36 -13.26
N GLU A 67 2.64 0.39 -14.12
CA GLU A 67 3.94 -0.01 -14.69
C GLU A 67 4.94 -0.31 -13.57
N PHE A 68 5.10 0.57 -12.60
CA PHE A 68 6.00 0.37 -11.46
C PHE A 68 5.62 -0.82 -10.59
N HIS A 69 4.33 -1.01 -10.35
CA HIS A 69 3.87 -2.16 -9.59
C HIS A 69 4.15 -3.47 -10.32
N ASP A 70 3.86 -3.54 -11.61
CA ASP A 70 3.99 -4.75 -12.42
C ASP A 70 5.46 -5.11 -12.71
N GLU A 71 6.36 -4.12 -12.72
CA GLU A 71 7.79 -4.30 -12.95
C GLU A 71 8.43 -5.27 -11.95
N THR A 72 7.99 -5.26 -10.71
CA THR A 72 8.51 -6.10 -9.63
C THR A 72 7.75 -7.40 -9.42
N LEU A 73 6.66 -7.62 -10.15
CA LEU A 73 5.75 -8.75 -9.99
C LEU A 73 5.54 -9.48 -11.33
N PRO A 74 6.45 -10.38 -11.73
CA PRO A 74 6.42 -11.01 -13.05
C PRO A 74 5.24 -11.95 -13.27
N GLN A 75 4.62 -12.45 -12.19
CA GLN A 75 3.47 -13.36 -12.28
C GLN A 75 2.15 -12.60 -12.11
N ASP A 76 1.19 -12.83 -12.99
CA ASP A 76 -0.10 -12.14 -12.97
C ASP A 76 -0.90 -12.37 -11.68
N SER A 77 -0.81 -13.56 -11.09
CA SER A 77 -1.41 -13.87 -9.80
C SER A 77 -0.84 -13.04 -8.64
N ALA A 78 0.42 -12.62 -8.74
CA ALA A 78 1.06 -11.79 -7.74
C ALA A 78 0.64 -10.32 -7.83
N LYS A 79 0.22 -9.86 -9.02
CA LYS A 79 -0.18 -8.47 -9.26
C LYS A 79 -1.45 -8.04 -8.52
N SER A 80 -2.30 -8.99 -8.18
CA SER A 80 -3.54 -8.76 -7.40
C SER A 80 -3.45 -9.26 -5.95
N ALA A 81 -2.30 -9.79 -5.54
CA ALA A 81 -2.12 -10.36 -4.21
C ALA A 81 -2.13 -9.30 -3.10
N HIS A 82 -2.60 -9.69 -1.92
CA HIS A 82 -2.64 -8.83 -0.72
C HIS A 82 -1.26 -8.69 -0.07
N PHE A 83 -0.27 -8.29 -0.84
CA PHE A 83 1.06 -7.95 -0.34
C PHE A 83 1.78 -6.97 -1.27
N CYS A 84 2.85 -6.37 -0.79
CA CYS A 84 3.72 -5.49 -1.56
C CYS A 84 5.08 -6.15 -1.76
N SER A 85 5.62 -6.09 -2.98
CA SER A 85 6.95 -6.65 -3.32
C SER A 85 8.10 -5.96 -2.57
N MET A 86 7.90 -4.74 -2.10
CA MET A 86 8.93 -3.93 -1.45
C MET A 86 9.39 -4.53 -0.11
N CYS A 87 8.44 -4.94 0.76
CA CYS A 87 8.74 -5.46 2.10
C CYS A 87 8.54 -6.98 2.21
N GLY A 88 7.82 -7.56 1.26
CA GLY A 88 7.38 -8.96 1.33
C GLY A 88 6.26 -9.20 2.37
N PRO A 89 5.69 -10.43 2.39
CA PRO A 89 4.48 -10.69 3.16
C PRO A 89 4.67 -10.69 4.69
N ASN A 90 5.88 -10.92 5.17
CA ASN A 90 6.15 -11.08 6.60
C ASN A 90 6.73 -9.82 7.28
N PHE A 91 7.07 -8.79 6.49
CA PHE A 91 7.75 -7.59 6.99
C PHE A 91 7.03 -6.28 6.65
N CYS A 92 5.87 -6.35 6.00
CA CYS A 92 5.07 -5.18 5.67
C CYS A 92 4.28 -4.71 6.90
N SER A 93 4.57 -3.51 7.40
CA SER A 93 3.88 -2.94 8.56
C SER A 93 2.37 -2.79 8.34
N MET A 94 1.92 -2.49 7.11
CA MET A 94 0.50 -2.42 6.76
C MET A 94 -0.17 -3.80 6.86
N LYS A 95 0.48 -4.85 6.32
CA LYS A 95 -0.01 -6.23 6.41
C LYS A 95 -0.07 -6.70 7.86
N ILE A 96 0.98 -6.47 8.64
CA ILE A 96 1.03 -6.82 10.05
C ILE A 96 -0.07 -6.11 10.84
N THR A 97 -0.27 -4.82 10.58
CA THR A 97 -1.34 -4.04 11.24
C THR A 97 -2.73 -4.58 10.88
N GLN A 98 -2.95 -4.96 9.62
CA GLN A 98 -4.23 -5.55 9.20
C GLN A 98 -4.43 -6.91 9.86
N ASP A 99 -3.42 -7.77 9.90
CA ASP A 99 -3.49 -9.07 10.57
C ASP A 99 -3.84 -8.94 12.08
N ILE A 100 -3.30 -7.90 12.74
CA ILE A 100 -3.64 -7.59 14.14
C ILE A 100 -5.11 -7.16 14.27
N ARG A 101 -5.60 -6.33 13.35
CA ARG A 101 -7.02 -5.89 13.34
C ARG A 101 -7.96 -7.07 13.09
N ASP A 102 -7.62 -7.94 12.14
CA ASP A 102 -8.39 -9.14 11.83
C ASP A 102 -8.40 -10.11 13.02
N TYR A 103 -7.26 -10.28 13.68
CA TYR A 103 -7.17 -11.04 14.92
C TYR A 103 -8.04 -10.45 16.03
N ALA A 104 -7.95 -9.14 16.25
CA ALA A 104 -8.76 -8.44 17.26
C ALA A 104 -10.28 -8.60 16.99
N SER A 105 -10.69 -8.44 15.73
CA SER A 105 -12.08 -8.63 15.29
C SER A 105 -12.56 -10.06 15.53
N LYS A 106 -11.75 -11.05 15.11
CA LYS A 106 -12.07 -12.48 15.29
C LYS A 106 -12.22 -12.89 16.74
N HIS A 107 -11.48 -12.26 17.64
CA HIS A 107 -11.53 -12.55 19.08
C HIS A 107 -12.37 -11.55 19.88
N ASN A 108 -13.12 -10.66 19.22
CA ASN A 108 -13.94 -9.61 19.85
C ASN A 108 -13.16 -8.73 20.83
N ILE A 109 -11.89 -8.43 20.54
CA ILE A 109 -11.03 -7.59 21.36
C ILE A 109 -11.10 -6.15 20.83
N LYS A 110 -11.57 -5.21 21.65
CA LYS A 110 -11.71 -3.80 21.25
C LYS A 110 -10.39 -3.02 21.31
N ASP A 111 -9.50 -3.38 22.22
CA ASP A 111 -8.20 -2.72 22.37
C ASP A 111 -7.12 -3.46 21.60
N ILE A 112 -6.51 -2.74 20.65
CA ILE A 112 -5.45 -3.28 19.79
C ILE A 112 -4.21 -3.69 20.59
N LYS A 113 -3.86 -3.00 21.68
CA LYS A 113 -2.73 -3.36 22.52
C LYS A 113 -2.94 -4.74 23.18
N ILE A 114 -4.13 -4.96 23.72
CA ILE A 114 -4.51 -6.25 24.29
C ILE A 114 -4.50 -7.35 23.22
N ALA A 115 -4.94 -7.03 22.00
CA ALA A 115 -4.91 -7.97 20.89
C ALA A 115 -3.46 -8.37 20.52
N VAL A 116 -2.55 -7.41 20.48
CA VAL A 116 -1.11 -7.65 20.23
C VAL A 116 -0.52 -8.54 21.31
N GLU A 117 -0.69 -8.20 22.59
CA GLU A 117 -0.14 -8.97 23.72
C GLU A 117 -0.65 -10.40 23.71
N LYS A 118 -1.96 -10.59 23.52
CA LYS A 118 -2.58 -11.91 23.46
C LYS A 118 -2.10 -12.72 22.26
N GLY A 119 -2.08 -12.12 21.07
CA GLY A 119 -1.61 -12.77 19.86
C GLY A 119 -0.13 -13.14 19.92
N MET A 120 0.72 -12.29 20.47
CA MET A 120 2.14 -12.56 20.68
C MET A 120 2.35 -13.73 21.67
N LYS A 121 1.58 -13.75 22.76
CA LYS A 121 1.64 -14.85 23.74
C LYS A 121 1.23 -16.18 23.09
N GLU A 122 0.11 -16.21 22.37
CA GLU A 122 -0.34 -17.42 21.68
C GLU A 122 0.69 -17.93 20.66
N LYS A 123 1.33 -17.03 19.91
CA LYS A 123 2.40 -17.40 18.97
C LYS A 123 3.67 -17.89 19.67
N SER A 124 4.02 -17.28 20.78
CA SER A 124 5.14 -17.74 21.62
C SER A 124 4.90 -19.14 22.19
N ASP A 125 3.69 -19.40 22.69
CA ASP A 125 3.30 -20.71 23.22
C ASP A 125 3.28 -21.77 22.10
N GLN A 126 2.77 -21.45 20.92
CA GLN A 126 2.81 -22.32 19.74
C GLN A 126 4.26 -22.64 19.33
N PHE A 127 5.14 -21.64 19.32
CA PHE A 127 6.55 -21.82 18.99
C PHE A 127 7.26 -22.72 20.01
N ALA A 128 7.03 -22.49 21.30
CA ALA A 128 7.57 -23.35 22.37
C ALA A 128 7.07 -24.80 22.24
N ALA A 129 5.78 -24.99 21.97
CA ALA A 129 5.18 -26.31 21.73
C ALA A 129 5.74 -27.04 20.50
N SER A 130 6.17 -26.29 19.47
CA SER A 130 6.81 -26.83 18.26
C SER A 130 8.29 -27.21 18.45
N GLY A 131 8.83 -27.06 19.64
CA GLY A 131 10.20 -27.40 19.99
C GLY A 131 11.23 -26.30 19.73
N ASN A 132 10.80 -25.04 19.68
CA ASN A 132 11.65 -23.84 19.51
C ASN A 132 12.52 -23.85 18.25
N LYS A 133 12.04 -24.47 17.16
CA LYS A 133 12.76 -24.53 15.89
C LYS A 133 12.16 -23.57 14.87
N ILE A 134 12.98 -22.66 14.36
CA ILE A 134 12.59 -21.73 13.29
C ILE A 134 12.39 -22.46 11.96
N TYR A 135 13.17 -23.52 11.71
CA TYR A 135 13.08 -24.33 10.51
C TYR A 135 12.51 -25.71 10.84
N ILE A 136 11.33 -26.00 10.32
CA ILE A 136 10.72 -27.32 10.40
C ILE A 136 11.03 -28.01 9.08
N LYS A 137 11.74 -29.14 9.12
CA LYS A 137 11.88 -29.99 7.93
C LYS A 137 10.49 -30.51 7.57
N LYS A 138 10.05 -30.20 6.33
CA LYS A 138 8.86 -30.82 5.75
C LYS A 138 9.11 -32.29 5.42
#